data_138c80cefd37bb38ce33239fd0c3aef7
#
_entry.id   138c80cefd37bb38ce33239fd0c3aef7
#
_cell.length_a   1.000
_cell.length_b   1.000
_cell.length_c   1.000
_cell.angle_alpha   90.00
_cell.angle_beta   90.00
_cell.angle_gamma   90.00
#
_symmetry.space_group_name_H-M   'P 1'
#
loop_
_entity.id
_entity.type
_entity.pdbx_description
1 polymer ?
#
loop_
_entity_poly.entity_id
_entity_poly.type
_entity_poly.pdbx_seq_one_letter_code
_entity_poly.pdbx_strand_id
1 'polypeptide(L)'
;MRSRIQGLANEKSALLLGIGSALLAALGDALTAAEIAFTLIYLLPIALVTWFRGRRYGLAMVVFCVASSAFIELFIDPRRSSYLTLLWNLLGEALIFLLFSYTMASLRERIDNEMSLRLSALEELRHAERLNTIGKLAAGVAHELGTPLNVIAGRAELIYTGRIDLAGAKGSASIIGEQADRMSRIIRGLLDFGHRSGTETRTENLLRLSEETTELVRVLANKAGVEIVVAGRETKSRVNRWEIQQVLSNLLTNAIQAMPSGGRIEVGVHEEHTTLPENGDKERRLYACITVRDGGSGIEPQILPKIFDPFFTTRTVGEGTGLGLSIAYGIVRDHGGSLRVESALGEGTTFQVFLPR
;
A
#
# COMPACT_ATOMS: atom_id res chain seq x y z
N MET A 1 -11.29 -6.14 6.53
CA MET A 1 -12.57 -6.27 7.25
C MET A 1 -13.56 -5.15 6.89
N ARG A 2 -13.20 -3.85 6.87
CA ARG A 2 -14.10 -2.76 6.44
C ARG A 2 -14.60 -2.89 4.99
N SER A 3 -13.77 -3.31 4.05
CA SER A 3 -14.17 -3.54 2.65
C SER A 3 -15.20 -4.67 2.50
N ARG A 4 -15.11 -5.73 3.31
CA ARG A 4 -16.14 -6.79 3.37
C ARG A 4 -17.43 -6.31 4.01
N ILE A 5 -17.35 -5.45 5.04
CA ILE A 5 -18.53 -4.88 5.71
C ILE A 5 -19.21 -3.84 4.80
N GLN A 6 -18.45 -3.01 4.08
CA GLN A 6 -18.99 -2.11 3.05
C GLN A 6 -19.58 -2.89 1.87
N GLY A 7 -18.96 -3.99 1.44
CA GLY A 7 -19.51 -4.90 0.45
C GLY A 7 -20.84 -5.50 0.88
N LEU A 8 -20.92 -6.03 2.10
CA LEU A 8 -22.13 -6.61 2.68
C LEU A 8 -23.24 -5.56 2.91
N ALA A 9 -22.90 -4.32 3.28
CA ALA A 9 -23.85 -3.22 3.40
C ALA A 9 -24.39 -2.82 2.02
N ASN A 10 -23.52 -2.73 1.00
CA ASN A 10 -23.92 -2.48 -0.38
C ASN A 10 -24.79 -3.62 -0.95
N GLU A 11 -24.48 -4.86 -0.61
CA GLU A 11 -25.26 -6.00 -1.06
C GLU A 11 -26.67 -6.03 -0.48
N LYS A 12 -26.84 -5.74 0.82
CA LYS A 12 -28.16 -5.66 1.47
C LYS A 12 -28.95 -4.47 0.96
N SER A 13 -28.33 -3.31 0.82
CA SER A 13 -28.97 -2.12 0.29
C SER A 13 -29.37 -2.28 -1.17
N ALA A 14 -28.58 -2.96 -1.99
CA ALA A 14 -28.93 -3.25 -3.38
C ALA A 14 -30.16 -4.16 -3.51
N LEU A 15 -30.32 -5.15 -2.62
CA LEU A 15 -31.52 -5.99 -2.61
C LEU A 15 -32.75 -5.20 -2.20
N LEU A 16 -32.66 -4.38 -1.14
CA LEU A 16 -33.76 -3.52 -0.69
C LEU A 16 -34.16 -2.50 -1.75
N LEU A 17 -33.20 -1.85 -2.38
CA LEU A 17 -33.43 -0.92 -3.48
C LEU A 17 -34.01 -1.61 -4.71
N GLY A 18 -33.54 -2.82 -5.02
CA GLY A 18 -34.08 -3.63 -6.10
C GLY A 18 -35.55 -4.01 -5.87
N ILE A 19 -35.90 -4.52 -4.68
CA ILE A 19 -37.29 -4.85 -4.34
C ILE A 19 -38.15 -3.58 -4.32
N GLY A 20 -37.67 -2.49 -3.70
CA GLY A 20 -38.38 -1.21 -3.65
C GLY A 20 -38.66 -0.64 -5.03
N SER A 21 -37.67 -0.66 -5.94
CA SER A 21 -37.85 -0.17 -7.33
C SER A 21 -38.78 -1.09 -8.16
N ALA A 22 -38.76 -2.40 -7.91
CA ALA A 22 -39.70 -3.32 -8.56
C ALA A 22 -41.14 -3.09 -8.10
N LEU A 23 -41.36 -2.86 -6.80
CA LEU A 23 -42.69 -2.52 -6.26
C LEU A 23 -43.18 -1.16 -6.77
N LEU A 24 -42.31 -0.17 -6.90
CA LEU A 24 -42.66 1.12 -7.51
C LEU A 24 -43.03 0.99 -9.00
N ALA A 25 -42.31 0.15 -9.74
CA ALA A 25 -42.62 -0.16 -11.12
C ALA A 25 -44.02 -0.84 -11.23
N ALA A 26 -44.28 -1.84 -10.37
CA ALA A 26 -45.57 -2.52 -10.30
C ALA A 26 -46.73 -1.59 -9.92
N LEU A 27 -46.50 -0.67 -8.98
CA LEU A 27 -47.50 0.34 -8.60
C LEU A 27 -47.77 1.31 -9.76
N GLY A 28 -46.74 1.78 -10.48
CA GLY A 28 -46.87 2.61 -11.65
C GLY A 28 -47.67 1.94 -12.78
N ASP A 29 -47.38 0.67 -13.04
CA ASP A 29 -48.06 -0.14 -14.04
C ASP A 29 -49.57 -0.33 -13.69
N ALA A 30 -49.85 -0.61 -12.41
CA ALA A 30 -51.21 -0.70 -11.90
C ALA A 30 -52.01 0.61 -12.00
N LEU A 31 -51.39 1.78 -11.75
CA LEU A 31 -52.05 3.08 -11.75
C LEU A 31 -52.32 3.59 -13.15
N THR A 32 -51.51 3.25 -14.15
CA THR A 32 -51.64 3.71 -15.53
C THR A 32 -52.56 2.83 -16.37
N ALA A 33 -53.16 1.77 -15.79
CA ALA A 33 -53.99 0.80 -16.47
C ALA A 33 -53.37 0.33 -17.82
N ALA A 34 -52.06 0.10 -17.80
CA ALA A 34 -51.22 -0.36 -18.92
C ALA A 34 -51.23 0.49 -20.18
N GLU A 35 -51.58 1.78 -20.09
CA GLU A 35 -51.41 2.70 -21.22
C GLU A 35 -49.96 3.02 -21.53
N ILE A 36 -49.07 2.84 -20.52
CA ILE A 36 -47.64 3.04 -20.64
C ILE A 36 -46.92 1.71 -20.38
N ALA A 37 -46.06 1.29 -21.29
CA ALA A 37 -45.28 0.06 -21.11
C ALA A 37 -44.19 0.24 -20.03
N PHE A 38 -44.44 -0.23 -18.83
CA PHE A 38 -43.47 -0.20 -17.70
C PHE A 38 -42.39 -1.27 -17.81
N THR A 39 -42.42 -2.16 -18.80
CA THR A 39 -41.45 -3.24 -19.03
C THR A 39 -40.01 -2.78 -18.95
N LEU A 40 -39.67 -1.60 -19.47
CA LEU A 40 -38.32 -1.03 -19.41
C LEU A 40 -37.92 -0.64 -17.97
N ILE A 41 -38.88 -0.21 -17.16
CA ILE A 41 -38.58 0.18 -15.75
C ILE A 41 -38.23 -1.02 -14.90
N TYR A 42 -38.77 -2.20 -15.18
CA TYR A 42 -38.41 -3.46 -14.51
C TYR A 42 -36.95 -3.90 -14.78
N LEU A 43 -36.31 -3.37 -15.84
CA LEU A 43 -34.89 -3.66 -16.09
C LEU A 43 -33.98 -3.05 -15.00
N LEU A 44 -34.39 -1.95 -14.37
CA LEU A 44 -33.60 -1.31 -13.32
C LEU A 44 -33.40 -2.19 -12.07
N PRO A 45 -34.46 -2.73 -11.42
CA PRO A 45 -34.28 -3.67 -10.30
C PRO A 45 -33.51 -4.92 -10.68
N ILE A 46 -33.73 -5.45 -11.89
CA ILE A 46 -33.01 -6.63 -12.39
C ILE A 46 -31.51 -6.30 -12.53
N ALA A 47 -31.17 -5.14 -13.12
CA ALA A 47 -29.79 -4.67 -13.26
C ALA A 47 -29.11 -4.54 -11.88
N LEU A 48 -29.74 -3.82 -10.95
CA LEU A 48 -29.19 -3.57 -9.61
C LEU A 48 -28.91 -4.88 -8.87
N VAL A 49 -29.91 -5.76 -8.80
CA VAL A 49 -29.75 -7.01 -8.07
C VAL A 49 -28.75 -7.95 -8.74
N THR A 50 -28.78 -8.07 -10.07
CA THR A 50 -27.84 -8.90 -10.81
C THR A 50 -26.41 -8.39 -10.64
N TRP A 51 -26.20 -7.08 -10.71
CA TRP A 51 -24.88 -6.45 -10.59
C TRP A 51 -24.28 -6.63 -9.21
N PHE A 52 -25.03 -6.39 -8.14
CA PHE A 52 -24.48 -6.41 -6.78
C PHE A 52 -24.52 -7.78 -6.12
N ARG A 53 -25.52 -8.63 -6.45
CA ARG A 53 -25.74 -9.94 -5.81
C ARG A 53 -25.42 -11.14 -6.70
N GLY A 54 -25.25 -10.92 -8.00
CA GLY A 54 -24.90 -11.95 -8.96
C GLY A 54 -26.10 -12.68 -9.56
N ARG A 55 -25.80 -13.65 -10.43
CA ARG A 55 -26.74 -14.34 -11.32
C ARG A 55 -27.95 -14.98 -10.61
N ARG A 56 -27.74 -15.63 -9.45
CA ARG A 56 -28.82 -16.33 -8.74
C ARG A 56 -29.92 -15.38 -8.26
N TYR A 57 -29.51 -14.25 -7.68
CA TYR A 57 -30.44 -13.22 -7.19
C TYR A 57 -31.07 -12.44 -8.34
N GLY A 58 -30.33 -12.23 -9.44
CA GLY A 58 -30.87 -11.65 -10.67
C GLY A 58 -32.00 -12.49 -11.26
N LEU A 59 -31.82 -13.82 -11.33
CA LEU A 59 -32.88 -14.71 -11.79
C LEU A 59 -34.11 -14.71 -10.87
N ALA A 60 -33.91 -14.67 -9.54
CA ALA A 60 -35.01 -14.52 -8.60
C ALA A 60 -35.78 -13.21 -8.80
N MET A 61 -35.06 -12.10 -9.10
CA MET A 61 -35.66 -10.81 -9.41
C MET A 61 -36.44 -10.83 -10.73
N VAL A 62 -35.94 -11.53 -11.74
CA VAL A 62 -36.69 -11.74 -13.01
C VAL A 62 -38.01 -12.43 -12.75
N VAL A 63 -37.99 -13.54 -11.98
CA VAL A 63 -39.24 -14.27 -11.62
C VAL A 63 -40.21 -13.36 -10.86
N PHE A 64 -39.70 -12.54 -9.93
CA PHE A 64 -40.50 -11.58 -9.18
C PHE A 64 -41.16 -10.53 -10.08
N CYS A 65 -40.40 -9.94 -11.02
CA CYS A 65 -40.90 -8.93 -11.94
C CYS A 65 -41.97 -9.50 -12.90
N VAL A 66 -41.71 -10.69 -13.47
CA VAL A 66 -42.68 -11.34 -14.36
C VAL A 66 -43.96 -11.72 -13.59
N ALA A 67 -43.82 -12.22 -12.34
CA ALA A 67 -44.98 -12.53 -11.51
C ALA A 67 -45.79 -11.28 -11.14
N SER A 68 -45.10 -10.16 -10.88
CA SER A 68 -45.77 -8.86 -10.61
C SER A 68 -46.54 -8.36 -11.83
N SER A 69 -45.95 -8.41 -13.01
CA SER A 69 -46.60 -8.03 -14.28
C SER A 69 -47.81 -8.93 -14.57
N ALA A 70 -47.63 -10.25 -14.41
CA ALA A 70 -48.75 -11.22 -14.59
C ALA A 70 -49.91 -10.96 -13.62
N PHE A 71 -49.61 -10.64 -12.35
CA PHE A 71 -50.63 -10.34 -11.36
C PHE A 71 -51.44 -9.08 -11.73
N ILE A 72 -50.79 -8.05 -12.22
CA ILE A 72 -51.43 -6.82 -12.62
C ILE A 72 -52.34 -7.06 -13.82
N GLU A 73 -51.89 -7.75 -14.88
CA GLU A 73 -52.68 -8.07 -16.05
C GLU A 73 -53.88 -8.98 -15.73
N LEU A 74 -53.78 -9.92 -14.81
CA LEU A 74 -54.84 -10.83 -14.47
C LEU A 74 -55.89 -10.25 -13.55
N PHE A 75 -55.51 -9.43 -12.56
CA PHE A 75 -56.38 -9.03 -11.46
C PHE A 75 -56.81 -7.55 -11.50
N ILE A 76 -56.00 -6.69 -12.12
CA ILE A 76 -56.27 -5.23 -12.15
C ILE A 76 -56.90 -4.80 -13.46
N ASP A 77 -56.51 -5.35 -14.61
CA ASP A 77 -57.11 -5.04 -15.90
C ASP A 77 -57.53 -6.27 -16.72
N PRO A 78 -58.55 -7.03 -16.26
CA PRO A 78 -58.96 -8.28 -16.91
C PRO A 78 -59.68 -8.08 -18.27
N ARG A 79 -59.97 -6.81 -18.68
CA ARG A 79 -60.76 -6.56 -19.88
C ARG A 79 -59.92 -6.50 -21.16
N ARG A 80 -58.60 -6.51 -21.04
CA ARG A 80 -57.74 -6.09 -22.13
C ARG A 80 -57.17 -7.19 -23.01
N SER A 81 -57.06 -8.41 -22.53
CA SER A 81 -56.31 -9.45 -23.25
C SER A 81 -57.03 -10.79 -23.39
N SER A 82 -57.02 -11.33 -24.60
CA SER A 82 -57.18 -12.77 -24.79
C SER A 82 -56.08 -13.52 -24.05
N TYR A 83 -56.39 -14.71 -23.54
CA TYR A 83 -55.39 -15.58 -22.87
C TYR A 83 -54.13 -15.82 -23.73
N LEU A 84 -54.27 -15.82 -25.06
CA LEU A 84 -53.16 -15.94 -25.98
C LEU A 84 -52.27 -14.68 -25.98
N THR A 85 -52.84 -13.50 -25.89
CA THR A 85 -52.11 -12.22 -25.84
C THR A 85 -51.37 -12.09 -24.52
N LEU A 86 -52.02 -12.43 -23.39
CA LEU A 86 -51.41 -12.50 -22.08
C LEU A 86 -50.17 -13.42 -22.07
N LEU A 87 -50.35 -14.63 -22.56
CA LEU A 87 -49.25 -15.62 -22.61
C LEU A 87 -48.08 -15.10 -23.47
N TRP A 88 -48.37 -14.47 -24.63
CA TRP A 88 -47.39 -13.91 -25.53
C TRP A 88 -46.58 -12.78 -24.85
N ASN A 89 -47.26 -11.87 -24.15
CA ASN A 89 -46.65 -10.76 -23.45
C ASN A 89 -45.70 -11.27 -22.33
N LEU A 90 -46.21 -12.16 -21.48
CA LEU A 90 -45.42 -12.71 -20.39
C LEU A 90 -44.18 -13.50 -20.86
N LEU A 91 -44.32 -14.27 -21.96
CA LEU A 91 -43.17 -14.97 -22.55
C LEU A 91 -42.15 -13.97 -23.14
N GLY A 92 -42.60 -12.91 -23.79
CA GLY A 92 -41.74 -11.88 -24.29
C GLY A 92 -40.99 -11.12 -23.20
N GLU A 93 -41.71 -10.72 -22.14
CA GLU A 93 -41.07 -10.06 -20.97
C GLU A 93 -40.06 -10.97 -20.28
N ALA A 94 -40.45 -12.22 -20.01
CA ALA A 94 -39.55 -13.20 -19.39
C ALA A 94 -38.29 -13.39 -20.23
N LEU A 95 -38.39 -13.49 -21.55
CA LEU A 95 -37.27 -13.65 -22.44
C LEU A 95 -36.34 -12.42 -22.39
N ILE A 96 -36.90 -11.20 -22.46
CA ILE A 96 -36.15 -9.95 -22.39
C ILE A 96 -35.42 -9.85 -21.03
N PHE A 97 -36.13 -10.08 -19.93
CA PHE A 97 -35.57 -9.99 -18.59
C PHE A 97 -34.47 -11.04 -18.32
N LEU A 98 -34.67 -12.27 -18.80
CA LEU A 98 -33.66 -13.33 -18.72
C LEU A 98 -32.42 -13.00 -19.53
N LEU A 99 -32.59 -12.53 -20.78
CA LEU A 99 -31.48 -12.13 -21.63
C LEU A 99 -30.71 -10.95 -21.02
N PHE A 100 -31.43 -9.96 -20.49
CA PHE A 100 -30.84 -8.80 -19.84
C PHE A 100 -30.08 -9.20 -18.56
N SER A 101 -30.67 -10.01 -17.69
CA SER A 101 -30.01 -10.52 -16.48
C SER A 101 -28.78 -11.36 -16.82
N TYR A 102 -28.83 -12.20 -17.85
CA TYR A 102 -27.70 -12.99 -18.32
C TYR A 102 -26.57 -12.09 -18.84
N THR A 103 -26.87 -11.10 -19.67
CA THR A 103 -25.87 -10.19 -20.22
C THR A 103 -25.20 -9.36 -19.12
N MET A 104 -25.97 -8.86 -18.14
CA MET A 104 -25.44 -8.13 -16.99
C MET A 104 -24.52 -8.99 -16.11
N ALA A 105 -24.93 -10.23 -15.83
CA ALA A 105 -24.11 -11.15 -15.07
C ALA A 105 -22.80 -11.50 -15.81
N SER A 106 -22.86 -11.77 -17.11
CA SER A 106 -21.71 -12.06 -17.95
C SER A 106 -20.76 -10.86 -18.07
N LEU A 107 -21.29 -9.65 -18.21
CA LEU A 107 -20.49 -8.43 -18.27
C LEU A 107 -19.73 -8.20 -16.96
N ARG A 108 -20.42 -8.34 -15.82
CA ARG A 108 -19.78 -8.24 -14.50
C ARG A 108 -18.63 -9.25 -14.36
N GLU A 109 -18.89 -10.51 -14.68
CA GLU A 109 -17.88 -11.58 -14.56
C GLU A 109 -16.65 -11.29 -15.45
N ARG A 110 -16.86 -10.76 -16.66
CA ARG A 110 -15.77 -10.34 -17.54
C ARG A 110 -14.96 -9.19 -16.94
N ILE A 111 -15.63 -8.17 -16.37
CA ILE A 111 -14.96 -7.02 -15.75
C ILE A 111 -14.15 -7.49 -14.52
N ASP A 112 -14.74 -8.33 -13.65
CA ASP A 112 -14.07 -8.83 -12.46
C ASP A 112 -12.83 -9.68 -12.83
N ASN A 113 -12.94 -10.53 -13.85
CA ASN A 113 -11.83 -11.34 -14.37
C ASN A 113 -10.73 -10.47 -14.99
N GLU A 114 -11.09 -9.49 -15.82
CA GLU A 114 -10.12 -8.57 -16.43
C GLU A 114 -9.39 -7.75 -15.38
N MET A 115 -10.11 -7.27 -14.36
CA MET A 115 -9.51 -6.53 -13.26
C MET A 115 -8.53 -7.39 -12.45
N SER A 116 -8.88 -8.64 -12.16
CA SER A 116 -8.01 -9.58 -11.45
C SER A 116 -6.75 -9.91 -12.25
N LEU A 117 -6.87 -10.11 -13.58
CA LEU A 117 -5.73 -10.34 -14.47
C LEU A 117 -4.82 -9.11 -14.55
N ARG A 118 -5.38 -7.91 -14.62
CA ARG A 118 -4.59 -6.66 -14.61
C ARG A 118 -3.82 -6.48 -13.30
N LEU A 119 -4.47 -6.77 -12.17
CA LEU A 119 -3.81 -6.68 -10.86
C LEU A 119 -2.65 -7.68 -10.74
N SER A 120 -2.85 -8.94 -11.17
CA SER A 120 -1.78 -9.93 -11.15
C SER A 120 -0.62 -9.56 -12.09
N ALA A 121 -0.91 -9.07 -13.30
CA ALA A 121 0.12 -8.63 -14.23
C ALA A 121 0.93 -7.43 -13.70
N LEU A 122 0.26 -6.47 -13.03
CA LEU A 122 0.95 -5.35 -12.37
C LEU A 122 1.83 -5.82 -11.21
N GLU A 123 1.40 -6.84 -10.47
CA GLU A 123 2.22 -7.44 -9.41
C GLU A 123 3.46 -8.15 -9.98
N GLU A 124 3.30 -8.88 -11.08
CA GLU A 124 4.42 -9.54 -11.77
C GLU A 124 5.41 -8.52 -12.34
N LEU A 125 4.93 -7.45 -12.97
CA LEU A 125 5.78 -6.37 -13.47
C LEU A 125 6.57 -5.71 -12.36
N ARG A 126 5.95 -5.38 -11.23
CA ARG A 126 6.64 -4.83 -10.05
C ARG A 126 7.69 -5.79 -9.50
N HIS A 127 7.38 -7.09 -9.48
CA HIS A 127 8.34 -8.11 -9.05
C HIS A 127 9.53 -8.21 -10.00
N ALA A 128 9.27 -8.23 -11.31
CA ALA A 128 10.32 -8.24 -12.33
C ALA A 128 11.18 -6.97 -12.30
N GLU A 129 10.58 -5.80 -12.06
CA GLU A 129 11.30 -4.53 -11.92
C GLU A 129 12.23 -4.53 -10.70
N ARG A 130 11.76 -5.07 -9.55
CA ARG A 130 12.59 -5.25 -8.34
C ARG A 130 13.76 -6.22 -8.61
N LEU A 131 13.50 -7.37 -9.26
CA LEU A 131 14.54 -8.32 -9.62
C LEU A 131 15.57 -7.72 -10.61
N ASN A 132 15.11 -6.93 -11.58
CA ASN A 132 15.98 -6.20 -12.49
C ASN A 132 16.85 -5.18 -11.75
N THR A 133 16.28 -4.49 -10.76
CA THR A 133 17.02 -3.58 -9.88
C THR A 133 18.07 -4.33 -9.07
N ILE A 134 17.73 -5.47 -8.47
CA ILE A 134 18.67 -6.35 -7.77
C ILE A 134 19.76 -6.86 -8.76
N GLY A 135 19.39 -7.23 -9.97
CA GLY A 135 20.35 -7.65 -10.99
C GLY A 135 21.35 -6.56 -11.38
N LYS A 136 20.89 -5.32 -11.55
CA LYS A 136 21.76 -4.15 -11.80
C LYS A 136 22.66 -3.84 -10.60
N LEU A 137 22.19 -4.13 -9.40
CA LEU A 137 22.90 -3.93 -8.15
C LEU A 137 23.86 -5.11 -7.83
N ALA A 138 23.74 -6.25 -8.50
CA ALA A 138 24.54 -7.45 -8.22
C ALA A 138 26.05 -7.18 -8.28
N ALA A 139 26.49 -6.35 -9.21
CA ALA A 139 27.89 -5.95 -9.31
C ALA A 139 28.32 -5.11 -8.09
N GLY A 140 27.49 -4.18 -7.62
CA GLY A 140 27.72 -3.38 -6.41
C GLY A 140 27.74 -4.24 -5.16
N VAL A 141 26.78 -5.17 -5.02
CA VAL A 141 26.71 -6.13 -3.91
C VAL A 141 27.94 -7.02 -3.86
N ALA A 142 28.36 -7.56 -5.02
CA ALA A 142 29.56 -8.39 -5.11
C ALA A 142 30.82 -7.62 -4.67
N HIS A 143 30.91 -6.32 -5.04
CA HIS A 143 32.01 -5.47 -4.63
C HIS A 143 31.96 -5.16 -3.12
N GLU A 144 30.75 -4.81 -2.59
CA GLU A 144 30.54 -4.51 -1.17
C GLU A 144 30.71 -5.73 -0.24
N LEU A 145 30.48 -6.93 -0.71
CA LEU A 145 30.76 -8.18 0.01
C LEU A 145 32.21 -8.66 -0.15
N GLY A 146 32.82 -8.41 -1.32
CA GLY A 146 34.19 -8.82 -1.62
C GLY A 146 35.22 -8.10 -0.76
N THR A 147 35.03 -6.81 -0.48
CA THR A 147 35.93 -6.01 0.36
C THR A 147 36.06 -6.55 1.80
N PRO A 148 34.98 -6.73 2.59
CA PRO A 148 35.07 -7.32 3.91
C PRO A 148 35.57 -8.77 3.91
N LEU A 149 35.21 -9.55 2.89
CA LEU A 149 35.69 -10.92 2.74
C LEU A 149 37.21 -10.98 2.56
N ASN A 150 37.79 -10.12 1.74
CA ASN A 150 39.24 -10.01 1.58
C ASN A 150 39.95 -9.59 2.87
N VAL A 151 39.35 -8.68 3.65
CA VAL A 151 39.92 -8.29 4.96
C VAL A 151 39.88 -9.46 5.93
N ILE A 152 38.75 -10.21 5.98
CA ILE A 152 38.63 -11.43 6.81
C ILE A 152 39.72 -12.45 6.42
N ALA A 153 39.85 -12.74 5.12
CA ALA A 153 40.82 -13.70 4.61
C ALA A 153 42.26 -13.30 4.95
N GLY A 154 42.62 -12.03 4.71
CA GLY A 154 43.95 -11.53 5.02
C GLY A 154 44.28 -11.54 6.52
N ARG A 155 43.31 -11.20 7.39
CA ARG A 155 43.51 -11.25 8.85
C ARG A 155 43.59 -12.69 9.38
N ALA A 156 42.80 -13.61 8.85
CA ALA A 156 42.88 -15.01 9.16
C ALA A 156 44.22 -15.65 8.76
N GLU A 157 44.74 -15.27 7.58
CA GLU A 157 46.04 -15.71 7.12
C GLU A 157 47.19 -15.25 8.01
N LEU A 158 47.17 -14.00 8.49
CA LEU A 158 48.16 -13.47 9.44
C LEU A 158 48.16 -14.25 10.76
N ILE A 159 47.00 -14.65 11.27
CA ILE A 159 46.83 -15.48 12.46
C ILE A 159 47.38 -16.87 12.17
N TYR A 160 46.97 -17.49 11.06
CA TYR A 160 47.34 -18.86 10.69
C TYR A 160 48.85 -19.05 10.47
N THR A 161 49.48 -18.05 9.82
CA THR A 161 50.90 -18.10 9.51
C THR A 161 51.79 -17.70 10.70
N GLY A 162 51.23 -17.31 11.85
CA GLY A 162 51.98 -16.88 13.04
C GLY A 162 52.81 -15.62 12.82
N ARG A 163 52.49 -14.80 11.82
CA ARG A 163 53.20 -13.54 11.48
C ARG A 163 52.90 -12.38 12.44
N ILE A 164 52.01 -12.60 13.40
CA ILE A 164 51.60 -11.64 14.42
C ILE A 164 51.65 -12.29 15.79
N ASP A 165 51.92 -11.50 16.83
CA ASP A 165 51.90 -11.93 18.22
C ASP A 165 50.46 -12.13 18.74
N LEU A 166 50.33 -12.56 20.00
CA LEU A 166 49.02 -12.83 20.60
C LEU A 166 48.13 -11.59 20.68
N ALA A 167 48.71 -10.40 20.88
CA ALA A 167 47.94 -9.15 20.90
C ALA A 167 47.43 -8.81 19.50
N GLY A 168 48.27 -8.94 18.47
CA GLY A 168 47.92 -8.80 17.08
C GLY A 168 46.88 -9.82 16.60
N ALA A 169 46.93 -11.07 17.11
CA ALA A 169 45.94 -12.09 16.82
C ALA A 169 44.56 -11.74 17.40
N LYS A 170 44.49 -11.23 18.64
CA LYS A 170 43.26 -10.75 19.27
C LYS A 170 42.67 -9.53 18.46
N GLY A 171 43.50 -8.58 18.07
CA GLY A 171 43.10 -7.45 17.23
C GLY A 171 42.55 -7.91 15.87
N SER A 172 43.23 -8.88 15.23
CA SER A 172 42.79 -9.45 13.98
C SER A 172 41.46 -10.19 14.11
N ALA A 173 41.23 -10.93 15.19
CA ALA A 173 39.96 -11.59 15.47
C ALA A 173 38.80 -10.60 15.67
N SER A 174 39.05 -9.47 16.34
CA SER A 174 38.07 -8.39 16.49
C SER A 174 37.64 -7.82 15.12
N ILE A 175 38.63 -7.53 14.27
CA ILE A 175 38.37 -7.01 12.90
C ILE A 175 37.58 -8.04 12.08
N ILE A 176 37.90 -9.34 12.16
CA ILE A 176 37.13 -10.40 11.50
C ILE A 176 35.66 -10.36 11.94
N GLY A 177 35.40 -10.26 13.26
CA GLY A 177 34.04 -10.14 13.79
C GLY A 177 33.27 -8.92 13.24
N GLU A 178 33.90 -7.75 13.26
CA GLU A 178 33.31 -6.52 12.72
C GLU A 178 32.96 -6.63 11.22
N GLN A 179 33.83 -7.24 10.40
CA GLN A 179 33.57 -7.45 8.99
C GLN A 179 32.47 -8.50 8.75
N ALA A 180 32.38 -9.55 9.54
CA ALA A 180 31.30 -10.53 9.47
C ALA A 180 29.94 -9.89 9.82
N ASP A 181 29.87 -9.05 10.83
CA ASP A 181 28.67 -8.28 11.20
C ASP A 181 28.27 -7.31 10.09
N ARG A 182 29.26 -6.68 9.44
CA ARG A 182 29.01 -5.83 8.28
C ARG A 182 28.37 -6.61 7.13
N MET A 183 28.92 -7.75 6.74
CA MET A 183 28.36 -8.63 5.70
C MET A 183 26.92 -9.05 6.05
N SER A 184 26.68 -9.39 7.31
CA SER A 184 25.34 -9.75 7.79
C SER A 184 24.33 -8.61 7.67
N ARG A 185 24.75 -7.35 7.86
CA ARG A 185 23.90 -6.17 7.64
C ARG A 185 23.59 -5.95 6.16
N ILE A 186 24.59 -6.09 5.27
CA ILE A 186 24.41 -5.97 3.81
C ILE A 186 23.42 -7.02 3.31
N ILE A 187 23.60 -8.29 3.72
CA ILE A 187 22.73 -9.41 3.31
C ILE A 187 21.30 -9.19 3.81
N ARG A 188 21.11 -8.78 5.06
CA ARG A 188 19.78 -8.47 5.61
C ARG A 188 19.12 -7.32 4.82
N GLY A 189 19.83 -6.23 4.60
CA GLY A 189 19.30 -5.11 3.79
C GLY A 189 18.88 -5.52 2.39
N LEU A 190 19.63 -6.42 1.74
CA LEU A 190 19.29 -6.95 0.43
C LEU A 190 18.05 -7.87 0.47
N LEU A 191 17.96 -8.71 1.49
CA LEU A 191 16.80 -9.58 1.71
C LEU A 191 15.56 -8.76 2.02
N ASP A 192 15.64 -7.73 2.86
CA ASP A 192 14.54 -6.82 3.18
C ASP A 192 14.06 -6.05 1.94
N PHE A 193 14.98 -5.65 1.03
CA PHE A 193 14.64 -5.05 -0.25
C PHE A 193 13.94 -6.05 -1.21
N GLY A 194 14.30 -7.34 -1.14
CA GLY A 194 13.75 -8.41 -1.98
C GLY A 194 12.46 -9.06 -1.43
N HIS A 195 12.24 -9.01 -0.13
CA HIS A 195 11.11 -9.67 0.51
C HIS A 195 9.86 -8.78 0.51
N ARG A 196 8.73 -9.38 0.18
CA ARG A 196 7.41 -8.86 0.52
C ARG A 196 7.22 -9.02 2.03
N SER A 197 7.38 -7.96 2.79
CA SER A 197 6.84 -7.95 4.15
C SER A 197 5.32 -8.09 4.03
N GLY A 198 4.74 -8.99 4.82
CA GLY A 198 3.33 -9.38 4.73
C GLY A 198 2.37 -8.20 4.59
N THR A 199 1.47 -8.29 3.64
CA THR A 199 0.60 -7.25 3.08
C THR A 199 -0.49 -6.70 4.02
N GLU A 200 -0.48 -6.98 5.31
CA GLU A 200 -1.51 -6.46 6.22
C GLU A 200 -1.23 -5.02 6.64
N THR A 201 -1.81 -4.08 5.90
CA THR A 201 -1.90 -2.70 6.38
C THR A 201 -3.03 -2.57 7.40
N ARG A 202 -2.76 -1.92 8.54
CA ARG A 202 -3.74 -1.61 9.59
C ARG A 202 -3.74 -0.12 9.85
N THR A 203 -4.81 0.38 10.47
CA THR A 203 -4.82 1.76 10.94
C THR A 203 -3.97 1.86 12.19
N GLU A 204 -2.80 2.50 12.07
CA GLU A 204 -1.81 2.69 13.14
C GLU A 204 -1.78 4.15 13.61
N ASN A 205 -1.47 4.36 14.88
CA ASN A 205 -1.18 5.68 15.44
C ASN A 205 0.31 5.99 15.23
N LEU A 206 0.61 6.95 14.36
CA LEU A 206 1.98 7.26 13.96
C LEU A 206 2.80 7.91 15.08
N LEU A 207 2.17 8.66 15.99
CA LEU A 207 2.86 9.24 17.16
C LEU A 207 3.38 8.12 18.06
N ARG A 208 2.52 7.21 18.45
CA ARG A 208 2.90 6.05 19.28
C ARG A 208 3.95 5.18 18.59
N LEU A 209 3.82 4.97 17.28
CA LEU A 209 4.79 4.21 16.50
C LEU A 209 6.17 4.89 16.48
N SER A 210 6.20 6.22 16.39
CA SER A 210 7.43 7.01 16.46
C SER A 210 8.09 6.93 17.85
N GLU A 211 7.31 7.02 18.93
CA GLU A 211 7.79 6.84 20.31
C GLU A 211 8.41 5.47 20.52
N GLU A 212 7.71 4.41 20.13
CA GLU A 212 8.20 3.03 20.26
C GLU A 212 9.47 2.80 19.43
N THR A 213 9.56 3.36 18.22
CA THR A 213 10.76 3.23 17.38
C THR A 213 11.93 4.01 17.96
N THR A 214 11.68 5.20 18.53
CA THR A 214 12.68 5.99 19.22
C THR A 214 13.30 5.22 20.40
N GLU A 215 12.47 4.49 21.18
CA GLU A 215 12.99 3.63 22.26
C GLU A 215 13.95 2.56 21.76
N LEU A 216 13.68 1.95 20.58
CA LEU A 216 14.58 0.94 20.02
C LEU A 216 15.96 1.48 19.66
N VAL A 217 16.06 2.74 19.24
CA VAL A 217 17.35 3.38 18.87
C VAL A 217 17.99 4.18 20.01
N ARG A 218 17.33 4.28 21.17
CA ARG A 218 17.81 5.09 22.31
C ARG A 218 19.21 4.70 22.79
N VAL A 219 19.54 3.43 22.79
CA VAL A 219 20.87 2.95 23.18
C VAL A 219 21.95 3.51 22.25
N LEU A 220 21.67 3.54 20.93
CA LEU A 220 22.59 4.12 19.93
C LEU A 220 22.71 5.65 20.10
N ALA A 221 21.57 6.33 20.31
CA ALA A 221 21.55 7.78 20.53
C ALA A 221 22.34 8.18 21.76
N ASN A 222 22.11 7.50 22.90
CA ASN A 222 22.84 7.76 24.16
C ASN A 222 24.35 7.57 24.00
N LYS A 223 24.78 6.50 23.29
CA LYS A 223 26.20 6.25 23.00
C LYS A 223 26.84 7.38 22.17
N ALA A 224 26.07 8.00 21.28
CA ALA A 224 26.52 9.11 20.44
C ALA A 224 26.32 10.48 21.11
N GLY A 225 25.76 10.56 22.33
CA GLY A 225 25.45 11.83 23.00
C GLY A 225 24.30 12.61 22.32
N VAL A 226 23.38 11.91 21.65
CA VAL A 226 22.26 12.49 20.93
C VAL A 226 20.98 12.34 21.74
N GLU A 227 20.28 13.46 21.97
CA GLU A 227 18.94 13.50 22.54
C GLU A 227 17.90 13.34 21.44
N ILE A 228 16.88 12.48 21.63
CA ILE A 228 15.74 12.35 20.69
C ILE A 228 14.47 12.80 21.41
N VAL A 229 13.78 13.77 20.81
CA VAL A 229 12.51 14.29 21.32
C VAL A 229 11.40 13.99 20.32
N VAL A 230 10.35 13.31 20.79
CA VAL A 230 9.15 13.03 19.98
C VAL A 230 8.05 13.97 20.44
N ALA A 231 7.44 14.68 19.50
CA ALA A 231 6.33 15.59 19.77
C ALA A 231 5.30 15.56 18.64
N GLY A 232 4.06 15.87 18.93
CA GLY A 232 3.04 15.96 17.90
C GLY A 232 1.65 15.62 18.38
N ARG A 233 0.79 15.28 17.43
CA ARG A 233 -0.61 14.89 17.69
C ARG A 233 -0.84 13.44 17.27
N GLU A 234 -1.78 12.78 17.94
CA GLU A 234 -2.24 11.46 17.50
C GLU A 234 -2.76 11.54 16.07
N THR A 235 -1.99 10.97 15.16
CA THR A 235 -2.29 10.96 13.74
C THR A 235 -2.35 9.51 13.25
N LYS A 236 -3.44 9.15 12.57
CA LYS A 236 -3.67 7.79 12.10
C LYS A 236 -3.48 7.68 10.61
N SER A 237 -2.82 6.60 10.18
CA SER A 237 -2.69 6.22 8.77
C SER A 237 -2.83 4.71 8.61
N ARG A 238 -3.25 4.27 7.41
CA ARG A 238 -3.36 2.85 7.10
C ARG A 238 -2.05 2.33 6.54
N VAL A 239 -1.23 1.74 7.41
CA VAL A 239 0.14 1.34 7.09
C VAL A 239 0.48 -0.06 7.63
N ASN A 240 1.55 -0.63 7.11
CA ASN A 240 2.21 -1.76 7.73
C ASN A 240 3.15 -1.23 8.82
N ARG A 241 2.87 -1.60 10.07
CA ARG A 241 3.60 -1.18 11.26
C ARG A 241 5.11 -1.42 11.15
N TRP A 242 5.50 -2.63 10.75
CA TRP A 242 6.91 -3.02 10.69
C TRP A 242 7.69 -2.25 9.62
N GLU A 243 7.06 -2.01 8.48
CA GLU A 243 7.66 -1.25 7.38
C GLU A 243 7.88 0.23 7.77
N ILE A 244 6.90 0.85 8.45
CA ILE A 244 7.09 2.23 8.93
C ILE A 244 8.08 2.31 10.08
N GLN A 245 8.15 1.32 10.97
CA GLN A 245 9.23 1.25 11.96
C GLN A 245 10.61 1.16 11.30
N GLN A 246 10.74 0.42 10.20
CA GLN A 246 11.98 0.35 9.43
C GLN A 246 12.34 1.70 8.79
N VAL A 247 11.36 2.42 8.19
CA VAL A 247 11.56 3.78 7.70
C VAL A 247 12.11 4.68 8.80
N LEU A 248 11.42 4.74 9.94
CA LEU A 248 11.82 5.58 11.08
C LEU A 248 13.20 5.19 11.61
N SER A 249 13.47 3.91 11.78
CA SER A 249 14.77 3.41 12.24
C SER A 249 15.91 3.82 11.30
N ASN A 250 15.71 3.74 9.99
CA ASN A 250 16.68 4.18 8.99
C ASN A 250 16.93 5.68 9.07
N LEU A 251 15.88 6.50 9.17
CA LEU A 251 16.01 7.96 9.29
C LEU A 251 16.70 8.38 10.59
N LEU A 252 16.27 7.79 11.73
CA LEU A 252 16.86 8.09 13.05
C LEU A 252 18.33 7.66 13.14
N THR A 253 18.68 6.49 12.61
CA THR A 253 20.07 6.02 12.59
C THR A 253 20.94 6.94 11.73
N ASN A 254 20.44 7.41 10.57
CA ASN A 254 21.15 8.36 9.74
C ASN A 254 21.35 9.71 10.45
N ALA A 255 20.34 10.20 11.15
CA ALA A 255 20.40 11.43 11.94
C ALA A 255 21.42 11.32 13.09
N ILE A 256 21.41 10.23 13.86
CA ILE A 256 22.39 9.97 14.93
C ILE A 256 23.81 9.98 14.36
N GLN A 257 24.01 9.32 13.23
CA GLN A 257 25.33 9.21 12.59
C GLN A 257 25.82 10.52 11.96
N ALA A 258 24.89 11.47 11.64
CA ALA A 258 25.24 12.80 11.15
C ALA A 258 25.74 13.73 12.28
N MET A 259 25.63 13.31 13.54
CA MET A 259 25.98 14.09 14.74
C MET A 259 27.01 13.37 15.62
N PRO A 260 28.23 13.16 15.16
CA PRO A 260 29.27 12.44 15.93
C PRO A 260 29.69 13.15 17.22
N SER A 261 29.46 14.43 17.34
CA SER A 261 29.75 15.23 18.54
C SER A 261 28.53 15.40 19.47
N GLY A 262 27.50 14.59 19.28
CA GLY A 262 26.23 14.74 19.99
C GLY A 262 25.31 15.78 19.35
N GLY A 263 24.11 15.93 19.90
CA GLY A 263 23.12 16.88 19.38
C GLY A 263 21.69 16.50 19.74
N ARG A 264 20.73 17.00 18.96
CA ARG A 264 19.31 16.77 19.18
C ARG A 264 18.61 16.39 17.89
N ILE A 265 17.76 15.35 17.96
CA ILE A 265 16.83 14.95 16.90
C ILE A 265 15.42 15.30 17.37
N GLU A 266 14.65 15.94 16.51
CA GLU A 266 13.25 16.23 16.71
C GLU A 266 12.39 15.38 15.78
N VAL A 267 11.54 14.56 16.35
CA VAL A 267 10.54 13.76 15.61
C VAL A 267 9.18 14.42 15.81
N GLY A 268 8.63 14.95 14.73
CA GLY A 268 7.31 15.60 14.72
C GLY A 268 6.26 14.72 14.07
N VAL A 269 5.04 14.65 14.62
CA VAL A 269 3.91 13.96 14.00
C VAL A 269 2.70 14.90 13.94
N HIS A 270 2.22 15.15 12.72
CA HIS A 270 1.10 16.07 12.49
C HIS A 270 0.31 15.68 11.22
N GLU A 271 -0.79 16.40 11.00
CA GLU A 271 -1.54 16.32 9.75
C GLU A 271 -1.22 17.55 8.90
N GLU A 272 -1.05 17.36 7.60
CA GLU A 272 -0.74 18.43 6.68
C GLU A 272 -1.58 18.35 5.41
N HIS A 273 -2.14 19.50 4.98
CA HIS A 273 -2.78 19.64 3.68
C HIS A 273 -1.74 20.06 2.66
N THR A 274 -1.31 19.11 1.83
CA THR A 274 -0.30 19.36 0.82
C THR A 274 -0.66 18.72 -0.51
N THR A 275 0.05 19.11 -1.57
CA THR A 275 -0.02 18.48 -2.89
C THR A 275 1.25 17.68 -3.08
N LEU A 276 1.11 16.42 -3.45
CA LEU A 276 2.23 15.53 -3.80
C LEU A 276 2.18 15.22 -5.30
N PRO A 277 2.75 16.09 -6.17
CA PRO A 277 2.71 15.90 -7.62
C PRO A 277 3.31 14.57 -8.05
N GLU A 278 4.31 14.08 -7.33
CA GLU A 278 4.95 12.79 -7.50
C GLU A 278 4.00 11.59 -7.31
N ASN A 279 2.87 11.80 -6.62
CA ASN A 279 1.80 10.81 -6.45
C ASN A 279 0.61 11.04 -7.40
N GLY A 280 0.73 12.02 -8.32
CA GLY A 280 -0.33 12.39 -9.26
C GLY A 280 -1.44 13.26 -8.66
N ASP A 281 -1.22 13.86 -7.49
CA ASP A 281 -2.19 14.77 -6.88
C ASP A 281 -2.30 16.06 -7.71
N LYS A 282 -3.54 16.41 -8.06
CA LYS A 282 -3.86 17.69 -8.73
C LYS A 282 -4.32 18.75 -7.73
N GLU A 283 -4.78 18.33 -6.55
CA GLU A 283 -5.32 19.18 -5.49
C GLU A 283 -4.66 18.86 -4.15
N ARG A 284 -4.78 19.79 -3.19
CA ARG A 284 -4.31 19.57 -1.83
C ARG A 284 -5.12 18.49 -1.14
N ARG A 285 -4.44 17.49 -0.60
CA ARG A 285 -5.04 16.41 0.21
C ARG A 285 -4.46 16.42 1.60
N LEU A 286 -5.21 15.82 2.52
CA LEU A 286 -4.78 15.65 3.89
C LEU A 286 -3.91 14.40 4.01
N TYR A 287 -2.66 14.61 4.44
CA TYR A 287 -1.69 13.56 4.71
C TYR A 287 -1.34 13.51 6.19
N ALA A 288 -1.02 12.32 6.68
CA ALA A 288 -0.31 12.15 7.93
C ALA A 288 1.19 12.35 7.66
N CYS A 289 1.83 13.27 8.37
CA CYS A 289 3.22 13.62 8.19
C CYS A 289 4.04 13.24 9.41
N ILE A 290 5.18 12.55 9.20
CA ILE A 290 6.21 12.35 10.21
C ILE A 290 7.44 13.13 9.75
N THR A 291 7.95 14.02 10.59
CA THR A 291 9.18 14.78 10.36
C THR A 291 10.29 14.23 11.24
N VAL A 292 11.49 14.06 10.69
CA VAL A 292 12.71 13.74 11.44
C VAL A 292 13.72 14.82 11.12
N ARG A 293 14.03 15.67 12.09
CA ARG A 293 14.96 16.79 11.96
C ARG A 293 16.17 16.56 12.84
N ASP A 294 17.34 16.66 12.27
CA ASP A 294 18.63 16.65 12.97
C ASP A 294 19.38 17.96 12.79
N GLY A 295 20.25 18.28 13.73
CA GLY A 295 21.20 19.40 13.67
C GLY A 295 22.61 18.95 13.25
N GLY A 296 22.70 17.95 12.37
CA GLY A 296 23.96 17.36 11.96
C GLY A 296 24.70 18.13 10.87
N SER A 297 25.62 17.44 10.20
CA SER A 297 26.48 18.03 9.15
C SER A 297 25.72 18.53 7.92
N GLY A 298 24.47 18.14 7.73
CA GLY A 298 23.68 18.42 6.54
C GLY A 298 24.18 17.64 5.31
N ILE A 299 23.56 17.93 4.16
CA ILE A 299 23.79 17.25 2.89
C ILE A 299 24.09 18.31 1.82
N GLU A 300 25.13 18.11 1.02
CA GLU A 300 25.46 18.99 -0.09
C GLU A 300 24.35 18.99 -1.15
N PRO A 301 23.96 20.15 -1.73
CA PRO A 301 22.91 20.23 -2.74
C PRO A 301 23.17 19.35 -3.97
N GLN A 302 24.42 19.12 -4.33
CA GLN A 302 24.81 18.33 -5.52
C GLN A 302 24.50 16.84 -5.36
N ILE A 303 24.45 16.33 -4.11
CA ILE A 303 24.21 14.92 -3.83
C ILE A 303 22.76 14.63 -3.40
N LEU A 304 21.97 15.66 -3.04
CA LEU A 304 20.54 15.49 -2.67
C LEU A 304 19.73 14.62 -3.66
N PRO A 305 19.89 14.76 -5.00
CA PRO A 305 19.15 13.92 -5.94
C PRO A 305 19.54 12.45 -5.91
N LYS A 306 20.71 12.11 -5.34
CA LYS A 306 21.28 10.76 -5.34
C LYS A 306 21.15 10.03 -4.01
N ILE A 307 20.69 10.69 -2.93
CA ILE A 307 20.68 10.08 -1.59
C ILE A 307 19.69 8.90 -1.48
N PHE A 308 18.73 8.82 -2.39
CA PHE A 308 17.79 7.71 -2.47
C PHE A 308 18.23 6.59 -3.42
N ASP A 309 19.36 6.78 -4.13
CA ASP A 309 19.93 5.74 -4.98
C ASP A 309 20.48 4.60 -4.09
N PRO A 310 20.19 3.34 -4.41
CA PRO A 310 20.74 2.21 -3.68
C PRO A 310 22.29 2.24 -3.67
N PHE A 311 22.87 1.92 -2.52
CA PHE A 311 24.32 1.92 -2.23
C PHE A 311 25.01 3.29 -2.28
N PHE A 312 24.28 4.37 -2.54
CA PHE A 312 24.86 5.70 -2.44
C PHE A 312 25.17 6.04 -0.99
N THR A 313 26.42 6.37 -0.72
CA THR A 313 26.90 6.80 0.60
C THR A 313 28.05 7.77 0.46
N THR A 314 28.09 8.79 1.30
CA THR A 314 29.22 9.72 1.45
C THR A 314 30.17 9.32 2.56
N ARG A 315 29.86 8.21 3.27
CA ARG A 315 30.67 7.72 4.39
C ARG A 315 31.82 6.87 3.91
N THR A 316 32.84 6.78 4.77
CA THR A 316 34.00 5.93 4.51
C THR A 316 33.59 4.47 4.33
N VAL A 317 34.35 3.77 3.49
CA VAL A 317 34.12 2.35 3.20
C VAL A 317 34.06 1.58 4.52
N GLY A 318 32.87 1.08 4.85
CA GLY A 318 32.66 0.30 6.08
C GLY A 318 31.60 0.85 7.03
N GLU A 319 31.31 2.13 6.99
CA GLU A 319 30.42 2.80 7.95
C GLU A 319 28.97 2.96 7.49
N GLY A 320 28.71 2.79 6.20
CA GLY A 320 27.35 2.85 5.64
C GLY A 320 27.14 1.82 4.53
N THR A 321 25.96 1.20 4.48
CA THR A 321 25.56 0.29 3.39
C THR A 321 24.98 1.03 2.17
N GLY A 322 24.62 2.30 2.33
CA GLY A 322 23.91 3.08 1.30
C GLY A 322 22.48 2.56 0.97
N LEU A 323 21.98 1.59 1.72
CA LEU A 323 20.66 0.99 1.46
C LEU A 323 19.54 1.59 2.32
N GLY A 324 19.82 2.21 3.45
CA GLY A 324 18.80 2.63 4.41
C GLY A 324 17.80 3.65 3.82
N LEU A 325 18.29 4.68 3.13
CA LEU A 325 17.41 5.70 2.54
C LEU A 325 16.65 5.19 1.32
N SER A 326 17.25 4.35 0.49
CA SER A 326 16.57 3.74 -0.66
C SER A 326 15.46 2.79 -0.23
N ILE A 327 15.67 2.01 0.85
CA ILE A 327 14.64 1.16 1.46
C ILE A 327 13.52 2.04 2.03
N ALA A 328 13.84 3.09 2.79
CA ALA A 328 12.84 3.99 3.34
C ALA A 328 11.98 4.64 2.24
N TYR A 329 12.61 5.10 1.16
CA TYR A 329 11.94 5.67 0.00
C TYR A 329 10.99 4.65 -0.65
N GLY A 330 11.45 3.42 -0.90
CA GLY A 330 10.64 2.34 -1.47
C GLY A 330 9.41 2.01 -0.62
N ILE A 331 9.59 1.84 0.69
CA ILE A 331 8.49 1.55 1.62
C ILE A 331 7.44 2.66 1.60
N VAL A 332 7.86 3.93 1.69
CA VAL A 332 6.93 5.06 1.70
C VAL A 332 6.14 5.13 0.38
N ARG A 333 6.78 4.89 -0.76
CA ARG A 333 6.13 4.81 -2.07
C ARG A 333 5.13 3.66 -2.18
N ASP A 334 5.47 2.49 -1.66
CA ASP A 334 4.58 1.31 -1.65
C ASP A 334 3.30 1.56 -0.80
N HIS A 335 3.39 2.46 0.19
CA HIS A 335 2.24 2.95 0.98
C HIS A 335 1.46 4.09 0.29
N GLY A 336 1.80 4.45 -0.97
CA GLY A 336 1.18 5.57 -1.67
C GLY A 336 1.56 6.94 -1.08
N GLY A 337 2.66 6.98 -0.33
CA GLY A 337 3.20 8.17 0.31
C GLY A 337 4.30 8.85 -0.48
N SER A 338 4.93 9.85 0.13
CA SER A 338 6.10 10.56 -0.38
C SER A 338 7.13 10.79 0.73
N LEU A 339 8.41 10.68 0.40
CA LEU A 339 9.54 11.00 1.27
C LEU A 339 10.28 12.21 0.69
N ARG A 340 10.26 13.32 1.42
CA ARG A 340 10.94 14.56 1.06
C ARG A 340 12.10 14.82 1.99
N VAL A 341 13.06 15.61 1.52
CA VAL A 341 14.25 16.01 2.26
C VAL A 341 14.53 17.49 2.04
N GLU A 342 14.85 18.18 3.12
CA GLU A 342 15.37 19.53 3.13
C GLU A 342 16.65 19.51 3.94
N SER A 343 17.76 20.00 3.36
CA SER A 343 19.06 19.98 4.03
C SER A 343 19.93 21.09 3.51
N ALA A 344 20.73 21.67 4.42
CA ALA A 344 21.79 22.59 4.10
C ALA A 344 23.05 22.19 4.86
N LEU A 345 24.21 22.32 4.20
CA LEU A 345 25.48 21.93 4.78
C LEU A 345 25.76 22.74 6.07
N GLY A 346 25.99 22.03 7.17
CA GLY A 346 26.25 22.65 8.48
C GLY A 346 24.97 23.07 9.25
N GLU A 347 23.79 22.98 8.66
CA GLU A 347 22.52 23.35 9.29
C GLU A 347 21.64 22.13 9.68
N GLY A 348 22.04 20.92 9.24
CA GLY A 348 21.34 19.68 9.51
C GLY A 348 20.40 19.26 8.38
N THR A 349 19.57 18.25 8.67
CA THR A 349 18.67 17.65 7.68
C THR A 349 17.27 17.47 8.27
N THR A 350 16.27 17.69 7.45
CA THR A 350 14.86 17.40 7.78
C THR A 350 14.30 16.44 6.73
N PHE A 351 13.94 15.24 7.15
CA PHE A 351 13.16 14.29 6.36
C PHE A 351 11.68 14.41 6.71
N GLN A 352 10.81 14.38 5.69
CA GLN A 352 9.35 14.45 5.82
C GLN A 352 8.74 13.22 5.14
N VAL A 353 8.06 12.39 5.93
CA VAL A 353 7.37 11.19 5.46
C VAL A 353 5.88 11.48 5.39
N PHE A 354 5.33 11.59 4.20
CA PHE A 354 3.89 11.79 3.96
C PHE A 354 3.22 10.44 3.70
N LEU A 355 2.16 10.14 4.43
CA LEU A 355 1.39 8.91 4.30
C LEU A 355 -0.09 9.24 4.09
N PRO A 356 -0.81 8.52 3.21
CA PRO A 356 -2.24 8.70 3.04
C PRO A 356 -2.99 8.48 4.37
N ARG A 357 -4.00 9.29 4.62
CA ARG A 357 -4.82 9.19 5.82
C ARG A 357 -5.98 8.18 5.68
#